data_943bc82e5cd4983373c7ae0907ac8bca
#
_entry.id   943bc82e5cd4983373c7ae0907ac8bca
#
_cell.length_a   1.000
_cell.length_b   1.000
_cell.length_c   1.000
_cell.angle_alpha   90.00
_cell.angle_beta   90.00
_cell.angle_gamma   90.00
#
_symmetry.space_group_name_H-M   'P 1'
#
loop_
_entity.id
_entity.type
_entity.pdbx_description
1 polymer ?
#
loop_
_entity_poly.entity_id
_entity_poly.type
_entity_poly.pdbx_seq_one_letter_code
_entity_poly.pdbx_strand_id
1 'polypeptide(L)'
;MNDIDRACAAFRTLLTEQQARVAGMTAEQVDYTNKATVTIGLVDGDGIGPIIMEQAVRALEALLADEIARGSIALRRICGLTLENRMVCNQAVPDDVLAEILICDVLLKGPTTTPMGGGLESANVKLRRALDLYANVRPVTIPDEGIDWTFFRENTEGEYALGSRGVELPGMAVDFKVTTDPGTRRIARAAFDYARRNGKTRVTVVTKANILKKTDGKFTAICHEVAADYPEITVDDYYIDIMAANLVNERVRGGFQVLLLPNLYGDIITDEAAQLQGGVGTAGSANIGDRHAMFEAIHGSAPRMIERGMGDYANPQSILRAEVMLLRHIGRAAAADRLEAALNACPVVITGQPDGATCADYGDGILKLL
;
A
#
# COMPACT_ATOMS: atom_id res chain seq x y z
N MET A 1 -18.79 -37.16 3.77
CA MET A 1 -18.59 -36.11 2.73
C MET A 1 -17.26 -36.44 2.05
N ASN A 2 -17.26 -36.70 0.76
CA ASN A 2 -16.01 -36.95 0.04
C ASN A 2 -15.22 -35.65 -0.16
N ASP A 3 -13.99 -35.75 -0.70
CA ASP A 3 -13.10 -34.57 -0.86
C ASP A 3 -13.68 -33.51 -1.76
N ILE A 4 -14.37 -33.90 -2.85
CA ILE A 4 -15.02 -32.97 -3.76
C ILE A 4 -16.17 -32.23 -3.06
N ASP A 5 -16.98 -32.93 -2.25
CA ASP A 5 -18.06 -32.28 -1.50
C ASP A 5 -17.55 -31.26 -0.51
N ARG A 6 -16.39 -31.54 0.15
CA ARG A 6 -15.73 -30.58 1.04
C ARG A 6 -15.26 -29.34 0.27
N ALA A 7 -14.63 -29.54 -0.88
CA ALA A 7 -14.19 -28.45 -1.75
C ALA A 7 -15.37 -27.59 -2.23
N CYS A 8 -16.47 -28.22 -2.67
CA CYS A 8 -17.68 -27.51 -3.08
C CYS A 8 -18.31 -26.72 -1.92
N ALA A 9 -18.31 -27.27 -0.70
CA ALA A 9 -18.82 -26.57 0.49
C ALA A 9 -17.95 -25.36 0.83
N ALA A 10 -16.62 -25.50 0.81
CA ALA A 10 -15.69 -24.39 1.00
C ALA A 10 -15.89 -23.29 -0.06
N PHE A 11 -15.98 -23.67 -1.32
CA PHE A 11 -16.21 -22.74 -2.42
C PHE A 11 -17.55 -21.99 -2.28
N ARG A 12 -18.61 -22.67 -1.88
CA ARG A 12 -19.91 -22.05 -1.61
C ARG A 12 -19.80 -20.99 -0.52
N THR A 13 -19.12 -21.30 0.60
CA THR A 13 -18.89 -20.36 1.70
C THR A 13 -18.16 -19.12 1.19
N LEU A 14 -17.08 -19.31 0.44
CA LEU A 14 -16.30 -18.22 -0.14
C LEU A 14 -17.14 -17.32 -1.05
N LEU A 15 -17.95 -17.88 -1.92
CA LEU A 15 -18.86 -17.12 -2.79
C LEU A 15 -19.88 -16.30 -1.98
N THR A 16 -20.48 -16.91 -0.94
CA THR A 16 -21.43 -16.22 -0.07
C THR A 16 -20.79 -15.04 0.66
N GLU A 17 -19.60 -15.23 1.19
CA GLU A 17 -18.84 -14.16 1.83
C GLU A 17 -18.51 -13.02 0.86
N GLN A 18 -18.10 -13.34 -0.38
CA GLN A 18 -17.82 -12.31 -1.38
C GLN A 18 -19.09 -11.54 -1.79
N GLN A 19 -20.22 -12.22 -1.90
CA GLN A 19 -21.50 -11.54 -2.15
C GLN A 19 -21.87 -10.60 -0.99
N ALA A 20 -21.71 -11.04 0.25
CA ALA A 20 -21.97 -10.21 1.43
C ALA A 20 -21.01 -9.01 1.49
N ARG A 21 -19.71 -9.20 1.18
CA ARG A 21 -18.72 -8.11 1.09
C ARG A 21 -19.14 -7.07 0.06
N VAL A 22 -19.50 -7.50 -1.15
CA VAL A 22 -19.94 -6.61 -2.23
C VAL A 22 -21.19 -5.83 -1.83
N ALA A 23 -22.16 -6.48 -1.18
CA ALA A 23 -23.39 -5.82 -0.71
C ALA A 23 -23.13 -4.77 0.40
N GLY A 24 -22.04 -4.93 1.15
CA GLY A 24 -21.61 -4.00 2.21
C GLY A 24 -20.70 -2.87 1.75
N MET A 25 -20.29 -2.83 0.47
CA MET A 25 -19.45 -1.75 -0.05
C MET A 25 -20.23 -0.43 -0.05
N THR A 26 -19.62 0.60 0.53
CA THR A 26 -20.12 1.97 0.53
C THR A 26 -19.25 2.83 -0.39
N ALA A 27 -19.81 3.89 -0.96
CA ALA A 27 -19.09 4.82 -1.83
C ALA A 27 -18.86 6.20 -1.18
N GLU A 28 -18.99 6.27 0.14
CA GLU A 28 -18.92 7.53 0.87
C GLU A 28 -17.49 7.79 1.34
N GLN A 29 -16.80 8.73 0.68
CA GLN A 29 -15.45 9.15 1.04
C GLN A 29 -15.45 10.18 2.17
N VAL A 30 -14.48 10.10 3.06
CA VAL A 30 -14.28 11.07 4.14
C VAL A 30 -13.58 12.31 3.61
N ASP A 31 -14.14 13.48 3.86
CA ASP A 31 -13.47 14.76 3.64
C ASP A 31 -12.72 15.19 4.92
N TYR A 32 -11.44 14.95 4.94
CA TYR A 32 -10.56 15.30 6.06
C TYR A 32 -10.36 16.80 6.23
N THR A 33 -10.60 17.63 5.20
CA THR A 33 -10.40 19.08 5.27
C THR A 33 -11.44 19.76 6.16
N ASN A 34 -12.64 19.18 6.23
CA ASN A 34 -13.75 19.67 7.04
C ASN A 34 -13.91 18.95 8.40
N LYS A 35 -13.01 18.01 8.70
CA LYS A 35 -13.06 17.28 9.97
C LYS A 35 -12.48 18.11 11.12
N ALA A 36 -13.19 18.17 12.26
CA ALA A 36 -12.77 18.95 13.43
C ALA A 36 -11.42 18.45 14.00
N THR A 37 -11.26 17.13 14.09
CA THR A 37 -10.01 16.49 14.50
C THR A 37 -9.75 15.29 13.59
N VAL A 38 -8.55 15.21 12.99
CA VAL A 38 -8.06 14.03 12.27
C VAL A 38 -7.16 13.24 13.21
N THR A 39 -7.50 11.99 13.45
CA THR A 39 -6.71 11.07 14.30
C THR A 39 -5.77 10.23 13.44
N ILE A 40 -4.47 10.39 13.66
CA ILE A 40 -3.41 9.62 13.00
C ILE A 40 -2.96 8.53 13.96
N GLY A 41 -3.22 7.27 13.61
CA GLY A 41 -2.69 6.11 14.33
C GLY A 41 -1.24 5.84 13.93
N LEU A 42 -0.38 5.65 14.92
CA LEU A 42 1.05 5.37 14.75
C LEU A 42 1.33 3.93 15.18
N VAL A 43 1.78 3.10 14.28
CA VAL A 43 2.05 1.67 14.51
C VAL A 43 3.50 1.37 14.19
N ASP A 44 4.29 1.03 15.19
CA ASP A 44 5.74 0.81 15.03
C ASP A 44 6.06 -0.45 14.19
N GLY A 45 5.29 -1.53 14.35
CA GLY A 45 5.51 -2.80 13.65
C GLY A 45 6.67 -3.62 14.22
N ASP A 46 7.37 -4.34 13.34
CA ASP A 46 8.41 -5.30 13.69
C ASP A 46 9.80 -4.90 13.16
N GLY A 47 10.85 -5.51 13.71
CA GLY A 47 12.21 -5.41 13.22
C GLY A 47 12.74 -3.97 13.24
N ILE A 48 13.08 -3.43 12.05
CA ILE A 48 13.53 -2.03 11.92
C ILE A 48 12.39 -1.02 12.06
N GLY A 49 11.14 -1.49 12.15
CA GLY A 49 9.94 -0.66 12.23
C GLY A 49 10.01 0.44 13.28
N PRO A 50 10.25 0.13 14.58
CA PRO A 50 10.36 1.15 15.63
C PRO A 50 11.42 2.20 15.35
N ILE A 51 12.54 1.83 14.75
CA ILE A 51 13.70 2.71 14.47
C ILE A 51 13.35 3.74 13.40
N ILE A 52 12.75 3.29 12.29
CA ILE A 52 12.36 4.19 11.20
C ILE A 52 11.12 5.01 11.55
N MET A 53 10.16 4.44 12.29
CA MET A 53 8.95 5.14 12.74
C MET A 53 9.27 6.28 13.70
N GLU A 54 10.28 6.15 14.55
CA GLU A 54 10.73 7.24 15.43
C GLU A 54 11.08 8.48 14.60
N GLN A 55 11.79 8.33 13.50
CA GLN A 55 12.16 9.46 12.64
C GLN A 55 10.95 10.09 11.93
N ALA A 56 10.02 9.25 11.46
CA ALA A 56 8.77 9.72 10.87
C ALA A 56 7.89 10.46 11.89
N VAL A 57 7.76 9.95 13.10
CA VAL A 57 6.99 10.62 14.17
C VAL A 57 7.60 11.98 14.52
N ARG A 58 8.92 12.08 14.62
CA ARG A 58 9.63 13.36 14.87
C ARG A 58 9.36 14.39 13.76
N ALA A 59 9.38 13.96 12.50
CA ALA A 59 9.07 14.83 11.37
C ALA A 59 7.60 15.27 11.39
N LEU A 60 6.67 14.34 11.65
CA LEU A 60 5.25 14.61 11.73
C LEU A 60 4.90 15.61 12.86
N GLU A 61 5.50 15.44 14.04
CA GLU A 61 5.33 16.34 15.18
C GLU A 61 5.87 17.75 14.87
N ALA A 62 7.02 17.85 14.21
CA ALA A 62 7.59 19.13 13.81
C ALA A 62 6.71 19.85 12.76
N LEU A 63 6.22 19.12 11.78
CA LEU A 63 5.38 19.66 10.69
C LEU A 63 4.00 20.10 11.15
N LEU A 64 3.39 19.38 12.09
CA LEU A 64 2.02 19.56 12.54
C LEU A 64 1.91 20.11 13.97
N ALA A 65 3.00 20.71 14.51
CA ALA A 65 3.05 21.20 15.89
C ALA A 65 1.86 22.09 16.27
N ASP A 66 1.52 23.03 15.40
CA ASP A 66 0.41 23.97 15.62
C ASP A 66 -0.98 23.27 15.57
N GLU A 67 -1.15 22.33 14.67
CA GLU A 67 -2.39 21.54 14.53
C GLU A 67 -2.59 20.60 15.71
N ILE A 68 -1.52 19.98 16.19
CA ILE A 68 -1.52 19.14 17.39
C ILE A 68 -1.87 20.01 18.63
N ALA A 69 -1.22 21.17 18.77
CA ALA A 69 -1.49 22.07 19.90
C ALA A 69 -2.95 22.59 19.92
N ARG A 70 -3.56 22.80 18.74
CA ARG A 70 -4.98 23.21 18.60
C ARG A 70 -5.97 22.06 18.69
N GLY A 71 -5.50 20.81 18.70
CA GLY A 71 -6.36 19.62 18.72
C GLY A 71 -7.03 19.29 17.40
N SER A 72 -6.66 19.93 16.27
CA SER A 72 -7.14 19.55 14.93
C SER A 72 -6.45 18.32 14.35
N ILE A 73 -5.28 17.96 14.90
CA ILE A 73 -4.61 16.67 14.67
C ILE A 73 -4.39 16.00 16.02
N ALA A 74 -4.73 14.71 16.11
CA ALA A 74 -4.43 13.86 17.26
C ALA A 74 -3.53 12.70 16.82
N LEU A 75 -2.37 12.57 17.47
CA LEU A 75 -1.48 11.42 17.27
C LEU A 75 -1.82 10.35 18.31
N ARG A 76 -2.07 9.11 17.86
CA ARG A 76 -2.37 7.97 18.72
C ARG A 76 -1.41 6.84 18.46
N ARG A 77 -0.50 6.60 19.41
CA ARG A 77 0.39 5.43 19.32
C ARG A 77 -0.40 4.16 19.65
N ILE A 78 -0.35 3.18 18.76
CA ILE A 78 -1.05 1.90 18.86
C ILE A 78 0.00 0.81 19.07
N CYS A 79 -0.06 0.16 20.23
CA CYS A 79 0.86 -0.90 20.61
C CYS A 79 0.28 -2.28 20.27
N GLY A 80 1.15 -3.31 20.23
CA GLY A 80 0.71 -4.70 20.15
C GLY A 80 0.56 -5.30 18.75
N LEU A 81 0.78 -4.54 17.67
CA LEU A 81 0.87 -5.11 16.33
C LEU A 81 2.31 -5.65 16.06
N THR A 82 2.84 -6.41 16.98
CA THR A 82 4.15 -7.06 16.84
C THR A 82 3.98 -8.56 16.57
N LEU A 83 4.96 -9.18 15.91
CA LEU A 83 4.94 -10.61 15.64
C LEU A 83 4.77 -11.42 16.92
N GLU A 84 5.48 -11.04 17.98
CA GLU A 84 5.42 -11.72 19.28
C GLU A 84 3.98 -11.74 19.84
N ASN A 85 3.33 -10.58 19.95
CA ASN A 85 1.97 -10.48 20.47
C ASN A 85 0.96 -11.22 19.58
N ARG A 86 1.10 -11.09 18.26
CA ARG A 86 0.27 -11.78 17.27
C ARG A 86 0.38 -13.31 17.39
N MET A 87 1.58 -13.83 17.66
CA MET A 87 1.82 -15.26 17.91
C MET A 87 1.18 -15.71 19.22
N VAL A 88 1.30 -14.93 20.30
CA VAL A 88 0.67 -15.23 21.60
C VAL A 88 -0.86 -15.26 21.47
N CYS A 89 -1.45 -14.28 20.79
CA CYS A 89 -2.90 -14.20 20.58
C CYS A 89 -3.41 -15.14 19.48
N ASN A 90 -2.51 -15.75 18.70
CA ASN A 90 -2.84 -16.54 17.50
C ASN A 90 -3.79 -15.77 16.55
N GLN A 91 -3.54 -14.47 16.36
CA GLN A 91 -4.33 -13.59 15.50
C GLN A 91 -3.43 -12.79 14.57
N ALA A 92 -3.83 -12.65 13.30
CA ALA A 92 -3.10 -11.82 12.33
C ALA A 92 -3.04 -10.34 12.77
N VAL A 93 -4.12 -9.86 13.37
CA VAL A 93 -4.22 -8.59 14.10
C VAL A 93 -5.05 -8.89 15.35
N PRO A 94 -4.53 -8.69 16.57
CA PRO A 94 -5.31 -8.87 17.80
C PRO A 94 -6.55 -7.97 17.82
N ASP A 95 -7.64 -8.46 18.40
CA ASP A 95 -8.94 -7.77 18.34
C ASP A 95 -8.92 -6.40 19.05
N ASP A 96 -8.20 -6.28 20.17
CA ASP A 96 -7.99 -5.03 20.91
C ASP A 96 -7.19 -4.02 20.08
N VAL A 97 -6.14 -4.47 19.40
CA VAL A 97 -5.33 -3.65 18.48
C VAL A 97 -6.17 -3.18 17.29
N LEU A 98 -6.99 -4.08 16.72
CA LEU A 98 -7.88 -3.73 15.62
C LEU A 98 -8.92 -2.69 16.06
N ALA A 99 -9.47 -2.83 17.28
CA ALA A 99 -10.42 -1.85 17.82
C ALA A 99 -9.79 -0.46 17.98
N GLU A 100 -8.51 -0.38 18.41
CA GLU A 100 -7.79 0.90 18.45
C GLU A 100 -7.49 1.48 17.08
N ILE A 101 -7.19 0.63 16.10
CA ILE A 101 -6.99 1.05 14.71
C ILE A 101 -8.26 1.64 14.10
N LEU A 102 -9.42 1.00 14.34
CA LEU A 102 -10.71 1.40 13.77
C LEU A 102 -11.21 2.78 14.22
N ILE A 103 -10.72 3.31 15.35
CA ILE A 103 -11.05 4.67 15.79
C ILE A 103 -10.12 5.75 15.22
N CYS A 104 -9.07 5.35 14.52
CA CYS A 104 -8.19 6.28 13.79
C CYS A 104 -8.71 6.52 12.38
N ASP A 105 -8.48 7.72 11.87
CA ASP A 105 -8.84 8.10 10.50
C ASP A 105 -7.85 7.55 9.49
N VAL A 106 -6.58 7.75 9.78
CA VAL A 106 -5.46 7.30 8.96
C VAL A 106 -4.40 6.66 9.85
N LEU A 107 -3.59 5.79 9.24
CA LEU A 107 -2.48 5.13 9.92
C LEU A 107 -1.16 5.46 9.23
N LEU A 108 -0.13 5.76 10.02
CA LEU A 108 1.26 5.65 9.61
C LEU A 108 1.84 4.41 10.27
N LYS A 109 2.27 3.42 9.47
CA LYS A 109 2.57 2.08 9.95
C LYS A 109 3.95 1.61 9.50
N GLY A 110 4.77 1.23 10.45
CA GLY A 110 6.01 0.50 10.21
C GLY A 110 5.77 -0.91 9.65
N PRO A 111 6.80 -1.58 9.13
CA PRO A 111 6.69 -2.90 8.54
C PRO A 111 6.31 -3.98 9.56
N THR A 112 5.59 -5.01 9.12
CA THR A 112 5.24 -6.17 9.95
C THR A 112 5.81 -7.45 9.37
N THR A 113 6.24 -8.37 10.23
CA THR A 113 6.78 -9.68 9.82
C THR A 113 5.64 -10.68 9.62
N THR A 114 5.68 -11.42 8.52
CA THR A 114 4.83 -12.61 8.31
C THR A 114 5.67 -13.85 8.53
N PRO A 115 5.28 -14.76 9.46
CA PRO A 115 6.06 -15.98 9.72
C PRO A 115 6.12 -16.89 8.50
N MET A 116 7.27 -17.52 8.26
CA MET A 116 7.39 -18.54 7.22
C MET A 116 6.85 -19.89 7.74
N GLY A 117 6.28 -20.68 6.82
CA GLY A 117 5.94 -22.08 7.12
C GLY A 117 4.55 -22.34 7.71
N GLY A 118 3.61 -21.41 7.61
CA GLY A 118 2.23 -21.58 8.05
C GLY A 118 1.98 -21.03 9.46
N GLY A 119 0.73 -20.82 9.81
CA GLY A 119 0.26 -20.31 11.10
C GLY A 119 -0.52 -19.02 10.96
N LEU A 120 0.11 -17.85 11.05
CA LEU A 120 -0.58 -16.59 11.00
C LEU A 120 -0.67 -16.01 9.57
N GLU A 121 -1.85 -15.53 9.23
CA GLU A 121 -2.04 -14.67 8.05
C GLU A 121 -1.23 -13.37 8.18
N SER A 122 -0.89 -12.76 7.04
CA SER A 122 -0.25 -11.44 7.00
C SER A 122 -1.11 -10.38 7.71
N ALA A 123 -0.51 -9.62 8.63
CA ALA A 123 -1.17 -8.49 9.27
C ALA A 123 -1.64 -7.45 8.25
N ASN A 124 -0.83 -7.19 7.21
CA ASN A 124 -1.18 -6.23 6.16
C ASN A 124 -2.43 -6.69 5.39
N VAL A 125 -2.51 -7.97 5.00
CA VAL A 125 -3.69 -8.52 4.30
C VAL A 125 -4.94 -8.43 5.18
N LYS A 126 -4.81 -8.75 6.48
CA LYS A 126 -5.92 -8.62 7.44
C LYS A 126 -6.38 -7.17 7.59
N LEU A 127 -5.45 -6.20 7.76
CA LEU A 127 -5.77 -4.78 7.88
C LEU A 127 -6.41 -4.23 6.60
N ARG A 128 -5.87 -4.54 5.42
CA ARG A 128 -6.43 -4.11 4.13
C ARG A 128 -7.88 -4.55 3.96
N ARG A 129 -8.21 -5.77 4.40
CA ARG A 129 -9.60 -6.26 4.37
C ARG A 129 -10.47 -5.64 5.46
N ALA A 130 -9.97 -5.53 6.70
CA ALA A 130 -10.75 -5.02 7.82
C ALA A 130 -11.10 -3.53 7.68
N LEU A 131 -10.21 -2.76 7.05
CA LEU A 131 -10.39 -1.32 6.81
C LEU A 131 -10.90 -1.02 5.39
N ASP A 132 -11.16 -2.05 4.59
CA ASP A 132 -11.54 -1.98 3.16
C ASP A 132 -10.64 -1.05 2.32
N LEU A 133 -9.31 -1.21 2.47
CA LEU A 133 -8.29 -0.41 1.78
C LEU A 133 -8.10 -0.95 0.35
N TYR A 134 -8.97 -0.60 -0.55
CA TYR A 134 -9.06 -1.21 -1.88
C TYR A 134 -8.00 -0.73 -2.87
N ALA A 135 -7.42 0.45 -2.67
CA ALA A 135 -6.42 1.00 -3.57
C ALA A 135 -5.03 1.03 -2.91
N ASN A 136 -4.10 0.21 -3.38
CA ASN A 136 -2.70 0.38 -3.06
C ASN A 136 -2.05 1.28 -4.10
N VAL A 137 -1.59 2.46 -3.67
CA VAL A 137 -1.01 3.49 -4.51
C VAL A 137 0.49 3.57 -4.26
N ARG A 138 1.28 3.36 -5.31
CA ARG A 138 2.74 3.37 -5.25
C ARG A 138 3.31 4.29 -6.33
N PRO A 139 3.77 5.51 -5.99
CA PRO A 139 4.51 6.36 -6.91
C PRO A 139 5.95 5.84 -7.10
N VAL A 140 6.45 5.95 -8.32
CA VAL A 140 7.84 5.65 -8.69
C VAL A 140 8.36 6.77 -9.58
N THR A 141 9.42 7.42 -9.14
CA THR A 141 10.04 8.56 -9.84
C THR A 141 11.51 8.28 -10.13
N ILE A 142 11.91 8.51 -11.39
CA ILE A 142 13.31 8.48 -11.83
C ILE A 142 13.56 9.79 -12.59
N PRO A 143 13.95 10.87 -11.88
CA PRO A 143 14.00 12.20 -12.47
C PRO A 143 14.95 12.32 -13.66
N ASP A 144 16.10 11.67 -13.60
CA ASP A 144 17.12 11.69 -14.67
C ASP A 144 16.61 11.07 -15.98
N GLU A 145 15.56 10.26 -15.92
CA GLU A 145 14.92 9.63 -17.09
C GLU A 145 13.56 10.26 -17.42
N GLY A 146 13.13 11.26 -16.67
CA GLY A 146 11.80 11.86 -16.82
C GLY A 146 10.65 10.91 -16.47
N ILE A 147 10.91 9.89 -15.67
CA ILE A 147 9.90 8.89 -15.24
C ILE A 147 9.16 9.39 -14.01
N ASP A 148 7.84 9.35 -14.09
CA ASP A 148 6.91 9.67 -13.01
C ASP A 148 5.68 8.77 -13.15
N TRP A 149 5.82 7.53 -12.70
CA TRP A 149 4.77 6.52 -12.70
C TRP A 149 4.00 6.53 -11.38
N THR A 150 2.71 6.20 -11.45
CA THR A 150 1.92 5.88 -10.27
C THR A 150 1.13 4.60 -10.52
N PHE A 151 1.37 3.61 -9.69
CA PHE A 151 0.68 2.33 -9.74
C PHE A 151 -0.55 2.36 -8.86
N PHE A 152 -1.68 1.94 -9.42
CA PHE A 152 -2.94 1.67 -8.73
C PHE A 152 -3.18 0.17 -8.75
N ARG A 153 -2.83 -0.49 -7.67
CA ARG A 153 -3.04 -1.92 -7.45
C ARG A 153 -4.35 -2.12 -6.70
N GLU A 154 -5.29 -2.89 -7.26
CA GLU A 154 -6.43 -3.39 -6.50
C GLU A 154 -5.89 -4.23 -5.32
N ASN A 155 -6.43 -4.05 -4.12
CA ASN A 155 -5.75 -4.49 -2.90
C ASN A 155 -6.60 -5.42 -2.02
N THR A 156 -7.87 -5.65 -2.36
CA THR A 156 -8.85 -6.43 -1.57
C THR A 156 -9.40 -7.64 -2.31
N GLU A 157 -9.14 -7.74 -3.59
CA GLU A 157 -9.63 -8.81 -4.48
C GLU A 157 -8.48 -9.66 -5.05
N GLY A 158 -8.71 -10.29 -6.19
CA GLY A 158 -7.75 -11.16 -6.83
C GLY A 158 -7.56 -12.46 -6.08
N GLU A 159 -6.34 -12.93 -6.08
CA GLU A 159 -5.88 -14.14 -5.37
C GLU A 159 -5.81 -13.90 -3.85
N TYR A 160 -5.71 -12.64 -3.41
CA TYR A 160 -5.61 -12.23 -2.00
C TYR A 160 -6.96 -12.17 -1.28
N ALA A 161 -8.10 -12.15 -2.01
CA ALA A 161 -9.44 -12.07 -1.42
C ALA A 161 -9.70 -13.18 -0.41
N LEU A 162 -9.17 -14.36 -0.65
CA LEU A 162 -9.39 -15.55 0.15
C LEU A 162 -8.24 -15.83 1.13
N GLY A 163 -7.09 -15.19 0.96
CA GLY A 163 -5.90 -15.44 1.76
C GLY A 163 -5.47 -16.92 1.67
N SER A 164 -5.23 -17.56 2.80
CA SER A 164 -4.82 -18.96 2.89
C SER A 164 -6.01 -19.97 2.79
N ARG A 165 -7.15 -19.55 2.28
CA ARG A 165 -8.39 -20.39 2.25
C ARG A 165 -8.59 -21.13 0.94
N GLY A 166 -7.50 -21.47 0.25
CA GLY A 166 -7.53 -22.42 -0.86
C GLY A 166 -7.96 -23.82 -0.41
N VAL A 167 -8.18 -24.71 -1.36
CA VAL A 167 -8.59 -26.08 -1.10
C VAL A 167 -7.47 -27.03 -1.50
N GLU A 168 -7.04 -27.85 -0.55
CA GLU A 168 -6.09 -28.93 -0.79
C GLU A 168 -6.81 -30.27 -0.81
N LEU A 169 -6.59 -31.04 -1.86
CA LEU A 169 -7.12 -32.38 -2.08
C LEU A 169 -5.94 -33.34 -2.34
N PRO A 170 -6.11 -34.66 -2.21
CA PRO A 170 -5.07 -35.61 -2.55
C PRO A 170 -4.53 -35.40 -3.97
N GLY A 171 -3.26 -35.02 -4.07
CA GLY A 171 -2.56 -34.79 -5.34
C GLY A 171 -2.90 -33.48 -6.07
N MET A 172 -3.66 -32.55 -5.44
CA MET A 172 -4.08 -31.31 -6.07
C MET A 172 -4.34 -30.21 -5.04
N ALA A 173 -3.95 -28.96 -5.36
CA ALA A 173 -4.36 -27.76 -4.63
C ALA A 173 -5.05 -26.78 -5.58
N VAL A 174 -6.02 -26.01 -5.06
CA VAL A 174 -6.80 -25.02 -5.82
C VAL A 174 -6.92 -23.74 -5.02
N ASP A 175 -6.48 -22.62 -5.62
CA ASP A 175 -6.76 -21.27 -5.17
C ASP A 175 -7.77 -20.58 -6.09
N PHE A 176 -8.42 -19.54 -5.58
CA PHE A 176 -9.44 -18.81 -6.32
C PHE A 176 -9.02 -17.35 -6.53
N LYS A 177 -9.27 -16.85 -7.73
CA LYS A 177 -9.18 -15.43 -8.06
C LYS A 177 -10.57 -14.82 -8.11
N VAL A 178 -10.78 -13.72 -7.39
CA VAL A 178 -12.05 -12.99 -7.33
C VAL A 178 -11.88 -11.63 -7.99
N THR A 179 -12.81 -11.27 -8.88
CA THR A 179 -12.95 -9.94 -9.48
C THR A 179 -14.41 -9.56 -9.46
N THR A 180 -14.75 -8.43 -8.83
CA THR A 180 -16.12 -7.95 -8.73
C THR A 180 -16.32 -6.64 -9.48
N ASP A 181 -17.55 -6.38 -9.92
CA ASP A 181 -17.87 -5.13 -10.64
C ASP A 181 -17.61 -3.88 -9.78
N PRO A 182 -18.14 -3.80 -8.53
CA PRO A 182 -17.93 -2.61 -7.73
C PRO A 182 -16.46 -2.46 -7.27
N GLY A 183 -15.76 -3.56 -6.95
CA GLY A 183 -14.35 -3.54 -6.59
C GLY A 183 -13.48 -3.00 -7.72
N THR A 184 -13.68 -3.50 -8.95
CA THR A 184 -12.95 -3.01 -10.12
C THR A 184 -13.31 -1.57 -10.44
N ARG A 185 -14.60 -1.20 -10.37
CA ARG A 185 -15.07 0.14 -10.69
C ARG A 185 -14.48 1.20 -9.76
N ARG A 186 -14.36 0.91 -8.46
CA ARG A 186 -13.81 1.86 -7.48
C ARG A 186 -12.31 2.07 -7.66
N ILE A 187 -11.52 1.01 -7.92
CA ILE A 187 -10.08 1.18 -8.16
C ILE A 187 -9.80 1.88 -9.48
N ALA A 188 -10.61 1.59 -10.53
CA ALA A 188 -10.51 2.30 -11.81
C ALA A 188 -10.80 3.80 -11.61
N ARG A 189 -11.90 4.17 -10.95
CA ARG A 189 -12.20 5.57 -10.64
C ARG A 189 -11.07 6.24 -9.87
N ALA A 190 -10.52 5.60 -8.85
CA ALA A 190 -9.39 6.14 -8.09
C ALA A 190 -8.18 6.45 -8.98
N ALA A 191 -7.85 5.56 -9.92
CA ALA A 191 -6.75 5.75 -10.87
C ALA A 191 -7.01 6.90 -11.86
N PHE A 192 -8.21 6.95 -12.46
CA PHE A 192 -8.58 8.00 -13.40
C PHE A 192 -8.73 9.37 -12.72
N ASP A 193 -9.33 9.43 -11.54
CA ASP A 193 -9.41 10.67 -10.73
C ASP A 193 -8.04 11.19 -10.33
N TYR A 194 -7.13 10.28 -9.96
CA TYR A 194 -5.75 10.66 -9.72
C TYR A 194 -5.09 11.22 -10.97
N ALA A 195 -5.23 10.54 -12.11
CA ALA A 195 -4.68 11.00 -13.38
C ALA A 195 -5.17 12.43 -13.72
N ARG A 196 -6.48 12.65 -13.65
CA ARG A 196 -7.12 13.97 -13.89
C ARG A 196 -6.57 15.05 -12.96
N ARG A 197 -6.53 14.78 -11.64
CA ARG A 197 -6.07 15.75 -10.64
C ARG A 197 -4.59 16.10 -10.74
N ASN A 198 -3.77 15.18 -11.25
CA ASN A 198 -2.33 15.36 -11.37
C ASN A 198 -1.87 15.67 -12.82
N GLY A 199 -2.78 16.02 -13.71
CA GLY A 199 -2.45 16.38 -15.11
C GLY A 199 -1.86 15.22 -15.93
N LYS A 200 -2.08 13.97 -15.50
CA LYS A 200 -1.69 12.79 -16.25
C LYS A 200 -2.70 12.53 -17.36
N THR A 201 -2.21 12.18 -18.53
CA THR A 201 -3.04 12.03 -19.74
C THR A 201 -3.17 10.57 -20.20
N ARG A 202 -2.54 9.64 -19.50
CA ARG A 202 -2.53 8.23 -19.88
C ARG A 202 -2.71 7.32 -18.66
N VAL A 203 -3.67 6.39 -18.76
CA VAL A 203 -3.86 5.27 -17.85
C VAL A 203 -3.68 3.97 -18.62
N THR A 204 -2.77 3.12 -18.16
CA THR A 204 -2.48 1.81 -18.76
C THR A 204 -3.06 0.72 -17.88
N VAL A 205 -4.02 -0.06 -18.41
CA VAL A 205 -4.63 -1.19 -17.74
C VAL A 205 -3.79 -2.44 -17.99
N VAL A 206 -3.33 -3.09 -16.93
CA VAL A 206 -2.39 -4.21 -17.04
C VAL A 206 -3.02 -5.48 -16.46
N THR A 207 -3.21 -6.49 -17.29
CA THR A 207 -3.92 -7.73 -16.94
C THR A 207 -3.29 -8.94 -17.65
N LYS A 208 -3.86 -10.13 -17.45
CA LYS A 208 -3.59 -11.33 -18.26
C LYS A 208 -4.88 -11.83 -18.93
N ALA A 209 -5.69 -10.91 -19.46
CA ALA A 209 -7.01 -11.18 -20.02
C ALA A 209 -7.02 -12.17 -21.20
N ASN A 210 -5.89 -12.33 -21.91
CA ASN A 210 -5.76 -13.37 -22.94
C ASN A 210 -5.83 -14.79 -22.38
N ILE A 211 -5.51 -15.00 -21.10
CA ILE A 211 -5.56 -16.28 -20.39
C ILE A 211 -6.74 -16.30 -19.41
N LEU A 212 -6.82 -15.34 -18.50
CA LEU A 212 -7.85 -15.25 -17.46
C LEU A 212 -9.06 -14.45 -17.97
N LYS A 213 -9.77 -15.02 -18.94
CA LYS A 213 -10.84 -14.32 -19.70
C LYS A 213 -12.01 -13.87 -18.84
N LYS A 214 -12.30 -14.54 -17.71
CA LYS A 214 -13.44 -14.18 -16.85
C LYS A 214 -13.07 -13.09 -15.85
N THR A 215 -12.02 -13.26 -15.10
CA THR A 215 -11.60 -12.31 -14.05
C THR A 215 -10.91 -11.10 -14.65
N ASP A 216 -9.82 -11.29 -15.38
CA ASP A 216 -9.04 -10.19 -15.96
C ASP A 216 -9.77 -9.54 -17.14
N GLY A 217 -10.50 -10.32 -17.95
CA GLY A 217 -11.34 -9.76 -19.00
C GLY A 217 -12.46 -8.86 -18.45
N LYS A 218 -13.07 -9.24 -17.31
CA LYS A 218 -14.04 -8.41 -16.60
C LYS A 218 -13.36 -7.12 -16.05
N PHE A 219 -12.18 -7.26 -15.45
CA PHE A 219 -11.41 -6.11 -14.95
C PHE A 219 -11.15 -5.10 -16.07
N THR A 220 -10.59 -5.55 -17.21
CA THR A 220 -10.34 -4.69 -18.37
C THR A 220 -11.62 -4.03 -18.88
N ALA A 221 -12.70 -4.79 -19.08
CA ALA A 221 -13.96 -4.24 -19.58
C ALA A 221 -14.51 -3.12 -18.70
N ILE A 222 -14.50 -3.30 -17.36
CA ILE A 222 -14.99 -2.30 -16.41
C ILE A 222 -14.06 -1.08 -16.37
N CYS A 223 -12.74 -1.25 -16.49
CA CYS A 223 -11.82 -0.13 -16.61
C CYS A 223 -12.15 0.75 -17.83
N HIS A 224 -12.45 0.15 -18.98
CA HIS A 224 -12.88 0.88 -20.17
C HIS A 224 -14.27 1.53 -20.00
N GLU A 225 -15.21 0.89 -19.31
CA GLU A 225 -16.48 1.53 -18.97
C GLU A 225 -16.27 2.80 -18.14
N VAL A 226 -15.39 2.74 -17.13
CA VAL A 226 -15.06 3.90 -16.29
C VAL A 226 -14.31 4.98 -17.10
N ALA A 227 -13.39 4.58 -17.98
CA ALA A 227 -12.63 5.50 -18.83
C ALA A 227 -13.52 6.40 -19.69
N ALA A 228 -14.73 5.97 -20.04
CA ALA A 228 -15.69 6.76 -20.80
C ALA A 228 -16.10 8.07 -20.08
N ASP A 229 -15.98 8.15 -18.76
CA ASP A 229 -16.23 9.36 -17.95
C ASP A 229 -15.01 10.33 -17.96
N TYR A 230 -13.89 9.95 -18.61
CA TYR A 230 -12.62 10.69 -18.63
C TYR A 230 -12.08 10.85 -20.07
N PRO A 231 -12.81 11.54 -20.97
CA PRO A 231 -12.47 11.60 -22.39
C PRO A 231 -11.12 12.29 -22.68
N GLU A 232 -10.58 13.05 -21.71
CA GLU A 232 -9.27 13.69 -21.80
C GLU A 232 -8.09 12.75 -21.50
N ILE A 233 -8.35 11.53 -20.99
CA ILE A 233 -7.35 10.56 -20.61
C ILE A 233 -7.33 9.41 -21.63
N THR A 234 -6.17 9.18 -22.23
CA THR A 234 -5.96 8.01 -23.09
C THR A 234 -5.87 6.75 -22.24
N VAL A 235 -6.63 5.71 -22.61
CA VAL A 235 -6.54 4.39 -21.98
C VAL A 235 -6.00 3.38 -22.97
N ASP A 236 -5.07 2.54 -22.53
CA ASP A 236 -4.54 1.41 -23.29
C ASP A 236 -4.34 0.18 -22.40
N ASP A 237 -4.19 -0.98 -23.05
CA ASP A 237 -4.11 -2.26 -22.38
C ASP A 237 -2.78 -2.94 -22.67
N TYR A 238 -2.18 -3.52 -21.62
CA TYR A 238 -1.02 -4.38 -21.74
C TYR A 238 -1.23 -5.70 -20.99
N TYR A 239 -0.67 -6.78 -21.52
CA TYR A 239 -0.54 -8.01 -20.73
C TYR A 239 0.65 -7.89 -19.78
N ILE A 240 0.51 -8.47 -18.57
CA ILE A 240 1.49 -8.32 -17.49
C ILE A 240 2.90 -8.76 -17.89
N ASP A 241 3.04 -9.78 -18.69
CA ASP A 241 4.33 -10.28 -19.16
C ASP A 241 5.07 -9.27 -20.06
N ILE A 242 4.36 -8.65 -21.01
CA ILE A 242 4.97 -7.61 -21.83
C ILE A 242 5.15 -6.30 -21.06
N MET A 243 4.30 -6.01 -20.06
CA MET A 243 4.48 -4.84 -19.21
C MET A 243 5.76 -4.97 -18.37
N ALA A 244 6.02 -6.12 -17.75
CA ALA A 244 7.27 -6.38 -17.03
C ALA A 244 8.49 -6.13 -17.93
N ALA A 245 8.47 -6.64 -19.16
CA ALA A 245 9.54 -6.38 -20.13
C ALA A 245 9.65 -4.89 -20.52
N ASN A 246 8.53 -4.18 -20.59
CA ASN A 246 8.51 -2.77 -20.99
C ASN A 246 8.99 -1.82 -19.90
N LEU A 247 8.81 -2.12 -18.62
CA LEU A 247 9.33 -1.31 -17.52
C LEU A 247 10.86 -1.25 -17.49
N VAL A 248 11.53 -2.32 -17.92
CA VAL A 248 13.00 -2.34 -18.03
C VAL A 248 13.51 -1.87 -19.41
N ASN A 249 12.61 -1.61 -20.37
CA ASN A 249 12.96 -1.15 -21.70
C ASN A 249 12.98 0.38 -21.78
N GLU A 250 14.17 0.96 -21.78
CA GLU A 250 14.41 2.41 -21.80
C GLU A 250 13.72 3.14 -22.97
N ARG A 251 13.45 2.46 -24.09
CA ARG A 251 12.83 3.07 -25.27
C ARG A 251 11.33 3.32 -25.12
N VAL A 252 10.66 2.58 -24.24
CA VAL A 252 9.19 2.63 -24.10
C VAL A 252 8.72 3.04 -22.71
N ARG A 253 9.54 2.77 -21.67
CA ARG A 253 9.14 2.98 -20.26
C ARG A 253 8.75 4.43 -19.92
N GLY A 254 9.39 5.42 -20.56
CA GLY A 254 9.07 6.84 -20.36
C GLY A 254 7.68 7.26 -20.83
N GLY A 255 6.99 6.41 -21.61
CA GLY A 255 5.62 6.69 -22.07
C GLY A 255 4.51 6.34 -21.08
N PHE A 256 4.80 5.59 -20.02
CA PHE A 256 3.80 5.23 -19.01
C PHE A 256 3.63 6.33 -17.95
N GLN A 257 2.43 6.46 -17.39
CA GLN A 257 2.11 7.47 -16.37
C GLN A 257 1.36 6.84 -15.20
N VAL A 258 0.11 6.42 -15.39
CA VAL A 258 -0.67 5.71 -14.38
C VAL A 258 -0.87 4.28 -14.84
N LEU A 259 -0.54 3.32 -13.98
CA LEU A 259 -0.70 1.90 -14.25
C LEU A 259 -1.75 1.32 -13.30
N LEU A 260 -2.79 0.70 -13.87
CA LEU A 260 -3.93 0.15 -13.14
C LEU A 260 -3.93 -1.37 -13.26
N LEU A 261 -3.85 -2.07 -12.12
CA LEU A 261 -3.60 -3.52 -12.09
C LEU A 261 -4.48 -4.27 -11.07
N PRO A 262 -4.84 -5.53 -11.37
CA PRO A 262 -5.26 -6.49 -10.34
C PRO A 262 -4.19 -6.72 -9.28
N ASN A 263 -4.60 -7.30 -8.16
CA ASN A 263 -3.82 -7.39 -6.93
C ASN A 263 -2.43 -8.04 -7.11
N LEU A 264 -2.37 -9.29 -7.54
CA LEU A 264 -1.11 -10.05 -7.63
C LEU A 264 -0.12 -9.42 -8.62
N TYR A 265 -0.59 -8.97 -9.78
CA TYR A 265 0.28 -8.35 -10.77
C TYR A 265 0.85 -7.02 -10.26
N GLY A 266 0.00 -6.24 -9.56
CA GLY A 266 0.43 -5.00 -8.93
C GLY A 266 1.47 -5.24 -7.83
N ASP A 267 1.37 -6.34 -7.06
CA ASP A 267 2.36 -6.68 -6.05
C ASP A 267 3.73 -6.94 -6.65
N ILE A 268 3.77 -7.76 -7.69
CA ILE A 268 5.03 -8.18 -8.32
C ILE A 268 5.71 -7.01 -9.05
N ILE A 269 4.96 -6.31 -9.90
CA ILE A 269 5.56 -5.33 -10.83
C ILE A 269 5.93 -4.02 -10.13
N THR A 270 5.29 -3.68 -9.02
CA THR A 270 5.66 -2.48 -8.26
C THR A 270 6.98 -2.64 -7.52
N ASP A 271 7.36 -3.85 -7.13
CA ASP A 271 8.66 -4.13 -6.53
C ASP A 271 9.78 -4.06 -7.59
N GLU A 272 9.52 -4.52 -8.82
CA GLU A 272 10.42 -4.32 -9.97
C GLU A 272 10.59 -2.82 -10.26
N ALA A 273 9.50 -2.05 -10.33
CA ALA A 273 9.54 -0.62 -10.56
C ALA A 273 10.27 0.15 -9.45
N ALA A 274 10.07 -0.23 -8.19
CA ALA A 274 10.79 0.34 -7.06
C ALA A 274 12.32 0.07 -7.15
N GLN A 275 12.71 -1.08 -7.67
CA GLN A 275 14.13 -1.39 -7.87
C GLN A 275 14.77 -0.46 -8.92
N LEU A 276 14.04 -0.08 -9.96
CA LEU A 276 14.52 0.90 -10.96
C LEU A 276 14.71 2.31 -10.35
N GLN A 277 13.90 2.69 -9.37
CA GLN A 277 14.05 3.96 -8.63
C GLN A 277 15.24 4.00 -7.67
N GLY A 278 15.89 2.88 -7.39
CA GLY A 278 17.00 2.78 -6.43
C GLY A 278 16.71 1.84 -5.25
N GLY A 279 15.64 1.07 -5.34
CA GLY A 279 15.27 0.02 -4.39
C GLY A 279 14.04 0.37 -3.54
N VAL A 280 13.48 -0.65 -2.92
CA VAL A 280 12.26 -0.55 -2.09
C VAL A 280 12.40 0.36 -0.86
N GLY A 281 13.63 0.73 -0.47
CA GLY A 281 13.89 1.68 0.62
C GLY A 281 13.59 3.15 0.28
N THR A 282 13.34 3.49 -0.99
CA THR A 282 13.24 4.88 -1.46
C THR A 282 11.81 5.33 -1.79
N ALA A 283 10.83 4.43 -1.80
CA ALA A 283 9.44 4.73 -2.15
C ALA A 283 8.49 4.50 -0.97
N GLY A 284 7.45 5.32 -0.87
CA GLY A 284 6.34 5.16 0.07
C GLY A 284 5.16 4.44 -0.57
N SER A 285 4.27 3.88 0.24
CA SER A 285 3.05 3.21 -0.19
C SER A 285 1.84 3.73 0.57
N ALA A 286 0.75 3.98 -0.14
CA ALA A 286 -0.55 4.27 0.45
C ALA A 286 -1.53 3.14 0.16
N ASN A 287 -2.30 2.75 1.17
CA ASN A 287 -3.44 1.86 1.03
C ASN A 287 -4.69 2.67 1.37
N ILE A 288 -5.53 2.92 0.38
CA ILE A 288 -6.64 3.86 0.47
C ILE A 288 -7.98 3.12 0.42
N GLY A 289 -8.84 3.43 1.35
CA GLY A 289 -10.25 3.05 1.36
C GLY A 289 -11.15 4.29 1.39
N ASP A 290 -12.46 4.08 1.46
CA ASP A 290 -13.42 5.19 1.51
C ASP A 290 -13.42 5.90 2.88
N ARG A 291 -13.18 5.15 3.96
CA ARG A 291 -13.23 5.64 5.34
C ARG A 291 -11.88 5.73 6.03
N HIS A 292 -10.96 4.86 5.66
CA HIS A 292 -9.65 4.74 6.29
C HIS A 292 -8.55 4.77 5.22
N ALA A 293 -7.36 5.18 5.63
CA ALA A 293 -6.17 5.03 4.82
C ALA A 293 -4.99 4.58 5.69
N MET A 294 -4.07 3.81 5.11
CA MET A 294 -2.86 3.34 5.78
C MET A 294 -1.65 3.63 4.90
N PHE A 295 -0.68 4.30 5.47
CA PHE A 295 0.56 4.70 4.82
C PHE A 295 1.71 3.91 5.44
N GLU A 296 2.52 3.29 4.61
CA GLU A 296 3.56 2.37 5.07
C GLU A 296 4.79 2.40 4.15
N ALA A 297 5.93 1.98 4.70
CA ALA A 297 7.11 1.69 3.89
C ALA A 297 6.83 0.50 2.95
N ILE A 298 7.40 0.51 1.75
CA ILE A 298 7.25 -0.60 0.80
C ILE A 298 8.01 -1.85 1.27
N HIS A 299 9.18 -1.66 1.91
CA HIS A 299 10.02 -2.77 2.37
C HIS A 299 9.45 -3.49 3.60
N GLY A 300 9.90 -4.72 3.83
CA GLY A 300 9.57 -5.51 5.01
C GLY A 300 10.35 -5.09 6.27
N SER A 301 10.17 -5.83 7.36
CA SER A 301 10.73 -5.56 8.69
C SER A 301 12.24 -5.80 8.83
N ALA A 302 12.90 -6.33 7.81
CA ALA A 302 14.34 -6.60 7.75
C ALA A 302 14.92 -7.27 9.03
N PRO A 303 14.41 -8.42 9.49
CA PRO A 303 14.82 -9.05 10.73
C PRO A 303 16.32 -9.36 10.76
N ARG A 304 16.93 -9.67 9.60
CA ARG A 304 18.38 -9.91 9.50
C ARG A 304 19.24 -8.69 9.84
N MET A 305 18.74 -7.46 9.66
CA MET A 305 19.46 -6.26 10.11
C MET A 305 19.51 -6.20 11.63
N ILE A 306 18.41 -6.53 12.30
CA ILE A 306 18.33 -6.57 13.77
C ILE A 306 19.24 -7.67 14.32
N GLU A 307 19.16 -8.90 13.76
CA GLU A 307 20.00 -10.03 14.17
C GLU A 307 21.50 -9.73 14.05
N ARG A 308 21.91 -8.89 13.10
CA ARG A 308 23.30 -8.48 12.87
C ARG A 308 23.70 -7.23 13.65
N GLY A 309 22.83 -6.65 14.48
CA GLY A 309 23.10 -5.40 15.18
C GLY A 309 23.21 -4.17 14.26
N MET A 310 22.57 -4.24 13.07
CA MET A 310 22.63 -3.21 12.02
C MET A 310 21.38 -2.35 11.98
N GLY A 311 20.45 -2.49 12.93
CA GLY A 311 19.19 -1.79 12.95
C GLY A 311 19.31 -0.27 12.86
N ASP A 312 20.31 0.31 13.53
CA ASP A 312 20.55 1.75 13.55
C ASP A 312 20.89 2.34 12.16
N TYR A 313 21.29 1.52 11.22
CA TYR A 313 21.58 1.91 9.82
C TYR A 313 20.40 1.70 8.87
N ALA A 314 19.19 1.42 9.40
CA ALA A 314 17.97 1.31 8.59
C ALA A 314 17.63 2.64 7.91
N ASN A 315 17.23 2.58 6.65
CA ASN A 315 16.88 3.76 5.87
C ASN A 315 15.43 4.19 6.13
N PRO A 316 15.14 5.38 6.71
CA PRO A 316 13.78 5.84 6.97
C PRO A 316 13.12 6.52 5.77
N GLN A 317 13.77 6.64 4.62
CA GLN A 317 13.23 7.38 3.48
C GLN A 317 11.87 6.85 3.03
N SER A 318 11.68 5.53 3.02
CA SER A 318 10.44 4.93 2.57
C SER A 318 9.23 5.32 3.45
N ILE A 319 9.39 5.28 4.78
CA ILE A 319 8.31 5.68 5.70
C ILE A 319 8.07 7.20 5.68
N LEU A 320 9.12 8.01 5.54
CA LEU A 320 9.00 9.47 5.39
C LEU A 320 8.30 9.87 4.07
N ARG A 321 8.54 9.14 2.97
CA ARG A 321 7.79 9.34 1.73
C ARG A 321 6.33 8.87 1.86
N ALA A 322 6.06 7.82 2.62
CA ALA A 322 4.70 7.44 2.96
C ALA A 322 4.00 8.52 3.81
N GLU A 323 4.72 9.19 4.70
CA GLU A 323 4.24 10.34 5.46
C GLU A 323 3.90 11.55 4.57
N VAL A 324 4.68 11.83 3.51
CA VAL A 324 4.31 12.85 2.49
C VAL A 324 2.94 12.51 1.88
N MET A 325 2.73 11.24 1.53
CA MET A 325 1.44 10.79 0.98
C MET A 325 0.30 10.93 1.99
N LEU A 326 0.54 10.62 3.27
CA LEU A 326 -0.41 10.81 4.37
C LEU A 326 -0.81 12.27 4.50
N LEU A 327 0.17 13.17 4.56
CA LEU A 327 -0.05 14.61 4.71
C LEU A 327 -0.89 15.18 3.55
N ARG A 328 -0.61 14.77 2.31
CA ARG A 328 -1.42 15.14 1.13
C ARG A 328 -2.84 14.60 1.24
N HIS A 329 -2.99 13.36 1.68
CA HIS A 329 -4.29 12.69 1.82
C HIS A 329 -5.21 13.38 2.83
N ILE A 330 -4.67 13.85 3.95
CA ILE A 330 -5.44 14.58 4.97
C ILE A 330 -5.55 16.09 4.71
N GLY A 331 -5.18 16.54 3.50
CA GLY A 331 -5.29 17.95 3.09
C GLY A 331 -4.22 18.88 3.66
N ARG A 332 -3.09 18.37 4.10
CA ARG A 332 -1.93 19.14 4.62
C ARG A 332 -0.84 19.30 3.56
N ALA A 333 -1.23 19.81 2.39
CA ALA A 333 -0.36 19.91 1.22
C ALA A 333 0.93 20.70 1.50
N ALA A 334 0.84 21.83 2.20
CA ALA A 334 2.03 22.65 2.52
C ALA A 334 3.03 21.90 3.41
N ALA A 335 2.57 21.11 4.39
CA ALA A 335 3.43 20.27 5.21
C ALA A 335 4.06 19.12 4.38
N ALA A 336 3.27 18.51 3.49
CA ALA A 336 3.76 17.49 2.56
C ALA A 336 4.87 18.04 1.65
N ASP A 337 4.66 19.23 1.06
CA ASP A 337 5.64 19.86 0.15
C ASP A 337 6.94 20.22 0.88
N ARG A 338 6.86 20.67 2.14
CA ARG A 338 8.04 20.91 3.00
C ARG A 338 8.82 19.62 3.24
N LEU A 339 8.14 18.54 3.64
CA LEU A 339 8.79 17.25 3.87
C LEU A 339 9.41 16.69 2.60
N GLU A 340 8.71 16.76 1.48
CA GLU A 340 9.21 16.28 0.20
C GLU A 340 10.45 17.09 -0.25
N ALA A 341 10.43 18.40 -0.10
CA ALA A 341 11.59 19.26 -0.37
C ALA A 341 12.77 18.90 0.52
N ALA A 342 12.55 18.69 1.82
CA ALA A 342 13.58 18.26 2.76
C ALA A 342 14.17 16.88 2.37
N LEU A 343 13.35 15.92 2.02
CA LEU A 343 13.78 14.59 1.55
C LEU A 343 14.64 14.65 0.29
N ASN A 344 14.30 15.54 -0.63
CA ASN A 344 15.02 15.71 -1.90
C ASN A 344 16.34 16.50 -1.72
N ALA A 345 16.42 17.36 -0.70
CA ALA A 345 17.58 18.20 -0.42
C ALA A 345 18.53 17.62 0.64
N CYS A 346 18.14 16.56 1.35
CA CYS A 346 18.92 16.00 2.46
C CYS A 346 20.26 15.44 1.96
N PRO A 347 21.40 15.97 2.45
CA PRO A 347 22.72 15.52 2.01
C PRO A 347 23.20 14.25 2.73
N VAL A 348 22.46 13.78 3.73
CA VAL A 348 22.84 12.63 4.54
C VAL A 348 22.65 11.34 3.74
N VAL A 349 23.70 10.55 3.60
CA VAL A 349 23.69 9.30 2.83
C VAL A 349 23.63 8.10 3.77
N ILE A 350 22.58 7.29 3.63
CA ILE A 350 22.43 6.00 4.31
C ILE A 350 22.84 4.89 3.36
N THR A 351 23.85 4.10 3.76
CA THR A 351 24.32 2.93 2.99
C THR A 351 23.73 1.62 3.49
N GLY A 352 23.07 1.62 4.65
CA GLY A 352 22.62 0.41 5.34
C GLY A 352 23.77 -0.34 6.04
N GLN A 353 24.95 0.30 6.16
CA GLN A 353 26.17 -0.26 6.72
C GLN A 353 26.81 0.73 7.71
N PRO A 354 27.73 0.29 8.60
CA PRO A 354 28.41 1.14 9.59
C PRO A 354 29.31 2.22 9.02
N ASP A 355 29.60 2.19 7.74
CA ASP A 355 30.36 3.20 7.01
C ASP A 355 29.50 4.39 6.55
N GLY A 356 28.17 4.27 6.66
CA GLY A 356 27.19 5.32 6.35
C GLY A 356 26.60 5.98 7.59
N ALA A 357 25.69 6.91 7.35
CA ALA A 357 24.94 7.57 8.43
C ALA A 357 23.92 6.61 9.05
N THR A 358 23.59 6.87 10.32
CA THR A 358 22.52 6.17 11.02
C THR A 358 21.13 6.69 10.60
N CYS A 359 20.10 5.94 10.95
CA CYS A 359 18.71 6.35 10.82
C CYS A 359 18.43 7.68 11.55
N ALA A 360 18.99 7.83 12.76
CA ALA A 360 18.87 9.04 13.56
C ALA A 360 19.58 10.24 12.90
N ASP A 361 20.79 10.06 12.35
CA ASP A 361 21.50 11.12 11.63
C ASP A 361 20.70 11.62 10.43
N TYR A 362 20.02 10.71 9.72
CA TYR A 362 19.16 11.08 8.60
C TYR A 362 17.94 11.88 9.09
N GLY A 363 17.27 11.39 10.16
CA GLY A 363 16.16 12.12 10.77
C GLY A 363 16.53 13.51 11.25
N ASP A 364 17.70 13.66 11.87
CA ASP A 364 18.24 14.97 12.27
C ASP A 364 18.54 15.87 11.06
N GLY A 365 19.02 15.27 9.96
CA GLY A 365 19.22 15.98 8.69
C GLY A 365 17.90 16.51 8.11
N ILE A 366 16.85 15.72 8.14
CA ILE A 366 15.49 16.13 7.72
C ILE A 366 14.98 17.27 8.61
N LEU A 367 15.02 17.12 9.94
CA LEU A 367 14.50 18.13 10.87
C LEU A 367 15.20 19.50 10.73
N LYS A 368 16.47 19.53 10.34
CA LYS A 368 17.19 20.78 10.05
C LYS A 368 16.72 21.49 8.79
N LEU A 369 16.06 20.76 7.88
CA LEU A 369 15.56 21.29 6.60
C LEU A 369 14.08 21.65 6.66
N LEU A 370 13.35 21.16 7.67
CA LEU A 370 11.97 21.53 7.97
C LEU A 370 11.88 22.89 8.68
#